data_9169b04cbc453c1cc4363537370da2d9
#
_entry.id   9169b04cbc453c1cc4363537370da2d9
#
_cell.length_a   1.000
_cell.length_b   1.000
_cell.length_c   1.000
_cell.angle_alpha   90.00
_cell.angle_beta   90.00
_cell.angle_gamma   90.00
#
_symmetry.space_group_name_H-M   'P 1'
#
loop_
_entity.id
_entity.type
_entity.pdbx_description
1 polymer ?
#
loop_
_entity_poly.entity_id
_entity_poly.type
_entity_poly.pdbx_seq_one_letter_code
_entity_poly.pdbx_strand_id
1 'polypeptide(L)'
;PPKKYQDIYPFDFECEGYEALWNELLRVVLHWVDHGVRVFRVDNPHTKPFPFWEWLIAEVKRRHPGVLFLAEAFTRPKVMYRLGKLGFSQSYTYFAWRNDPWSIREYLTEVTRSPVADFFRPNVWPNTPDILPEYLQTDARSAYVVRAVLASTLCASYGVYGPAFELMDGRPVRHGSEEYLDSEKYQLRQWDLNSPSSLEDLLKRLNHTRRTNPALQHDRGLRFHGSDNGSIVCYSKRHGDNAVLVAANTDPYHTQWATLDVDLEAIGVTPGQPYQMHDVLTGARYRWEGNRAVVGLDPGSAPAHVFVVRRKTRTEHDFEYFV
;
A
#
# COMPACT_ATOMS: atom_id res chain seq x y z
N PRO A 1 24.06 -11.78 -12.47
CA PRO A 1 22.65 -11.41 -12.56
C PRO A 1 22.22 -11.30 -14.02
N PRO A 2 20.97 -11.66 -14.35
CA PRO A 2 20.48 -11.61 -15.74
C PRO A 2 20.44 -10.18 -16.31
N LYS A 3 20.46 -9.16 -15.45
CA LYS A 3 20.54 -7.75 -15.84
C LYS A 3 21.84 -7.15 -15.32
N LYS A 4 22.67 -6.63 -16.22
CA LYS A 4 23.88 -5.89 -15.87
C LYS A 4 23.56 -4.40 -15.93
N TYR A 5 23.70 -3.72 -14.81
CA TYR A 5 23.61 -2.27 -14.75
C TYR A 5 24.99 -1.69 -15.12
N GLN A 6 25.01 -0.70 -16.00
CA GLN A 6 26.26 -0.11 -16.49
C GLN A 6 26.91 0.84 -15.49
N ASP A 7 26.13 1.31 -14.52
CA ASP A 7 26.49 2.31 -13.50
C ASP A 7 26.82 1.68 -12.13
N ILE A 8 26.91 0.34 -12.04
CA ILE A 8 27.17 -0.38 -10.82
C ILE A 8 28.47 -1.18 -10.90
N TYR A 9 29.35 -0.96 -9.94
CA TYR A 9 30.51 -1.81 -9.67
C TYR A 9 30.15 -2.78 -8.52
N PRO A 10 29.91 -4.08 -8.80
CA PRO A 10 29.60 -5.05 -7.76
C PRO A 10 30.83 -5.36 -6.93
N PHE A 11 30.71 -5.24 -5.60
CA PHE A 11 31.72 -5.76 -4.69
C PHE A 11 31.58 -7.28 -4.58
N ASP A 12 32.71 -7.94 -4.37
CA ASP A 12 32.75 -9.35 -4.01
C ASP A 12 32.63 -9.49 -2.48
N PHE A 13 31.46 -9.91 -2.02
CA PHE A 13 31.13 -10.06 -0.60
C PHE A 13 31.72 -11.33 0.03
N GLU A 14 32.36 -12.19 -0.77
CA GLU A 14 32.93 -13.47 -0.39
C GLU A 14 34.42 -13.55 -0.69
N CYS A 15 35.07 -12.41 -1.04
CA CYS A 15 36.51 -12.33 -1.30
C CYS A 15 37.34 -12.60 -0.04
N GLU A 16 38.63 -12.83 -0.21
CA GLU A 16 39.58 -12.85 0.91
C GLU A 16 39.55 -11.51 1.65
N GLY A 17 39.32 -11.54 2.98
CA GLY A 17 39.16 -10.34 3.79
C GLY A 17 37.79 -9.67 3.69
N TYR A 18 36.76 -10.39 3.27
CA TYR A 18 35.39 -9.87 3.16
C TYR A 18 34.88 -9.22 4.46
N GLU A 19 35.38 -9.64 5.63
CA GLU A 19 35.01 -9.04 6.92
C GLU A 19 35.34 -7.55 6.98
N ALA A 20 36.44 -7.13 6.36
CA ALA A 20 36.79 -5.71 6.30
C ALA A 20 35.76 -4.92 5.48
N LEU A 21 35.31 -5.45 4.33
CA LEU A 21 34.25 -4.87 3.52
C LEU A 21 32.94 -4.79 4.30
N TRP A 22 32.54 -5.88 4.97
CA TRP A 22 31.30 -5.91 5.74
C TRP A 22 31.33 -4.90 6.88
N ASN A 23 32.44 -4.81 7.63
CA ASN A 23 32.59 -3.82 8.70
C ASN A 23 32.56 -2.38 8.17
N GLU A 24 33.14 -2.11 7.01
CA GLU A 24 33.06 -0.77 6.40
C GLU A 24 31.62 -0.42 5.99
N LEU A 25 30.87 -1.35 5.41
CA LEU A 25 29.44 -1.14 5.09
C LEU A 25 28.60 -0.95 6.34
N LEU A 26 28.90 -1.67 7.44
CA LEU A 26 28.27 -1.44 8.74
C LEU A 26 28.58 -0.03 9.26
N ARG A 27 29.86 0.41 9.15
CA ARG A 27 30.28 1.77 9.54
C ARG A 27 29.49 2.83 8.77
N VAL A 28 29.26 2.64 7.48
CA VAL A 28 28.46 3.57 6.64
C VAL A 28 27.02 3.65 7.14
N VAL A 29 26.38 2.52 7.44
CA VAL A 29 25.00 2.52 7.98
C VAL A 29 24.97 3.22 9.35
N LEU A 30 25.89 2.90 10.25
CA LEU A 30 25.94 3.50 11.59
C LEU A 30 26.23 5.00 11.52
N HIS A 31 27.06 5.47 10.59
CA HIS A 31 27.28 6.88 10.36
C HIS A 31 25.96 7.64 10.11
N TRP A 32 25.09 7.10 9.27
CA TRP A 32 23.79 7.71 9.02
C TRP A 32 22.83 7.57 10.21
N VAL A 33 22.91 6.48 10.95
CA VAL A 33 22.15 6.33 12.20
C VAL A 33 22.55 7.41 13.21
N ASP A 34 23.82 7.71 13.35
CA ASP A 34 24.34 8.77 14.24
C ASP A 34 23.87 10.17 13.78
N HIS A 35 23.65 10.35 12.48
CA HIS A 35 23.05 11.58 11.92
C HIS A 35 21.50 11.59 11.95
N GLY A 36 20.88 10.64 12.64
CA GLY A 36 19.43 10.65 12.87
C GLY A 36 18.61 9.80 11.90
N VAL A 37 19.21 9.14 10.90
CA VAL A 37 18.49 8.25 10.00
C VAL A 37 18.02 7.01 10.76
N ARG A 38 16.73 6.68 10.65
CA ARG A 38 16.11 5.52 11.33
C ARG A 38 15.46 4.53 10.39
N VAL A 39 15.28 4.87 9.13
CA VAL A 39 14.68 3.99 8.12
C VAL A 39 15.58 3.95 6.89
N PHE A 40 16.00 2.76 6.50
CA PHE A 40 16.84 2.50 5.33
C PHE A 40 16.05 1.72 4.28
N ARG A 41 15.83 2.30 3.13
CA ARG A 41 15.41 1.57 1.93
C ARG A 41 16.64 0.96 1.30
N VAL A 42 16.64 -0.35 1.13
CA VAL A 42 17.75 -1.10 0.55
C VAL A 42 17.39 -1.51 -0.86
N ASP A 43 18.15 -0.99 -1.81
CA ASP A 43 18.02 -1.28 -3.22
C ASP A 43 18.50 -2.69 -3.54
N ASN A 44 17.65 -3.47 -4.20
CA ASN A 44 17.98 -4.80 -4.71
C ASN A 44 18.76 -5.72 -3.72
N PRO A 45 18.31 -5.88 -2.45
CA PRO A 45 19.05 -6.68 -1.47
C PRO A 45 19.21 -8.15 -1.89
N HIS A 46 18.34 -8.67 -2.73
CA HIS A 46 18.40 -10.03 -3.25
C HIS A 46 19.61 -10.29 -4.17
N THR A 47 20.34 -9.26 -4.57
CA THR A 47 21.56 -9.36 -5.38
C THR A 47 22.83 -9.49 -4.52
N LYS A 48 22.72 -9.43 -3.21
CA LYS A 48 23.83 -9.56 -2.25
C LYS A 48 23.64 -10.82 -1.40
N PRO A 49 24.72 -11.39 -0.82
CA PRO A 49 24.62 -12.59 0.00
C PRO A 49 23.69 -12.44 1.21
N PHE A 50 22.86 -13.42 1.45
CA PHE A 50 21.95 -13.42 2.58
C PHE A 50 22.65 -13.36 3.95
N PRO A 51 23.79 -14.06 4.17
CA PRO A 51 24.53 -13.95 5.43
C PRO A 51 24.99 -12.52 5.74
N PHE A 52 25.36 -11.74 4.72
CA PHE A 52 25.70 -10.33 4.91
C PHE A 52 24.53 -9.54 5.50
N TRP A 53 23.34 -9.67 4.94
CA TRP A 53 22.14 -8.94 5.46
C TRP A 53 21.76 -9.39 6.86
N GLU A 54 21.79 -10.70 7.12
CA GLU A 54 21.46 -11.24 8.44
C GLU A 54 22.41 -10.65 9.50
N TRP A 55 23.71 -10.64 9.24
CA TRP A 55 24.72 -10.08 10.11
C TRP A 55 24.57 -8.55 10.25
N LEU A 56 24.51 -7.80 9.13
CA LEU A 56 24.42 -6.34 9.16
C LEU A 56 23.20 -5.85 9.95
N ILE A 57 22.02 -6.41 9.65
CA ILE A 57 20.78 -6.03 10.32
C ILE A 57 20.83 -6.36 11.80
N ALA A 58 21.35 -7.53 12.17
CA ALA A 58 21.52 -7.93 13.56
C ALA A 58 22.47 -6.97 14.30
N GLU A 59 23.61 -6.60 13.72
CA GLU A 59 24.59 -5.68 14.32
C GLU A 59 24.03 -4.27 14.52
N VAL A 60 23.29 -3.75 13.53
CA VAL A 60 22.63 -2.45 13.66
C VAL A 60 21.54 -2.49 14.72
N LYS A 61 20.66 -3.49 14.69
CA LYS A 61 19.53 -3.58 15.63
C LYS A 61 19.97 -3.88 17.06
N ARG A 62 21.09 -4.57 17.27
CA ARG A 62 21.68 -4.77 18.60
C ARG A 62 22.03 -3.45 19.27
N ARG A 63 22.51 -2.46 18.51
CA ARG A 63 22.90 -1.11 18.98
C ARG A 63 21.73 -0.13 18.94
N HIS A 64 20.89 -0.24 17.91
CA HIS A 64 19.80 0.68 17.59
C HIS A 64 18.53 -0.10 17.22
N PRO A 65 17.80 -0.68 18.19
CA PRO A 65 16.66 -1.57 17.92
C PRO A 65 15.50 -0.92 17.16
N GLY A 66 15.41 0.42 17.21
CA GLY A 66 14.40 1.19 16.47
C GLY A 66 14.70 1.43 15.00
N VAL A 67 15.87 1.02 14.49
CA VAL A 67 16.19 1.19 13.05
C VAL A 67 15.43 0.17 12.21
N LEU A 68 14.84 0.62 11.11
CA LEU A 68 14.07 -0.20 10.18
C LEU A 68 14.81 -0.35 8.84
N PHE A 69 14.73 -1.56 8.29
CA PHE A 69 15.23 -1.86 6.95
C PHE A 69 14.08 -2.27 6.05
N LEU A 70 13.92 -1.57 4.93
CA LEU A 70 12.91 -1.85 3.90
C LEU A 70 13.60 -2.49 2.70
N ALA A 71 13.17 -3.71 2.34
CA ALA A 71 13.71 -4.40 1.18
C ALA A 71 12.98 -3.95 -0.09
N GLU A 72 13.69 -3.33 -1.01
CA GLU A 72 13.19 -3.14 -2.36
C GLU A 72 13.69 -4.31 -3.23
N ALA A 73 12.85 -5.35 -3.32
CA ALA A 73 13.25 -6.62 -3.90
C ALA A 73 12.12 -7.24 -4.72
N PHE A 74 12.01 -6.81 -5.98
CA PHE A 74 11.05 -7.38 -6.91
C PHE A 74 11.63 -8.68 -7.52
N THR A 75 11.49 -9.77 -6.78
CA THR A 75 12.07 -11.07 -7.09
C THR A 75 11.08 -12.20 -6.78
N ARG A 76 11.48 -13.45 -7.01
CA ARG A 76 10.64 -14.62 -6.76
C ARG A 76 10.18 -14.66 -5.27
N PRO A 77 8.94 -15.10 -4.99
CA PRO A 77 8.39 -15.09 -3.61
C PRO A 77 9.31 -15.75 -2.58
N LYS A 78 9.94 -16.88 -2.91
CA LYS A 78 10.87 -17.55 -1.99
C LYS A 78 12.04 -16.67 -1.55
N VAL A 79 12.56 -15.84 -2.44
CA VAL A 79 13.67 -14.91 -2.17
C VAL A 79 13.19 -13.73 -1.35
N MET A 80 12.04 -13.11 -1.72
CA MET A 80 11.42 -12.04 -0.94
C MET A 80 11.13 -12.47 0.50
N TYR A 81 10.55 -13.66 0.67
CA TYR A 81 10.22 -14.21 1.99
C TYR A 81 11.47 -14.55 2.80
N ARG A 82 12.55 -15.00 2.14
CA ARG A 82 13.83 -15.21 2.83
C ARG A 82 14.37 -13.89 3.38
N LEU A 83 14.32 -12.79 2.63
CA LEU A 83 14.75 -11.47 3.12
C LEU A 83 13.95 -11.05 4.37
N GLY A 84 12.64 -11.26 4.41
CA GLY A 84 11.84 -11.03 5.62
C GLY A 84 12.37 -11.81 6.83
N LYS A 85 12.79 -13.06 6.63
CA LYS A 85 13.35 -13.92 7.70
C LYS A 85 14.76 -13.53 8.12
N LEU A 86 15.52 -12.78 7.31
CA LEU A 86 16.84 -12.27 7.64
C LEU A 86 16.81 -11.01 8.53
N GLY A 87 15.63 -10.45 8.78
CA GLY A 87 15.44 -9.30 9.66
C GLY A 87 15.01 -8.00 8.97
N PHE A 88 14.77 -8.01 7.66
CA PHE A 88 14.13 -6.86 7.02
C PHE A 88 12.78 -6.58 7.67
N SER A 89 12.55 -5.33 8.04
CA SER A 89 11.38 -4.90 8.81
C SER A 89 10.11 -4.88 7.95
N GLN A 90 10.26 -4.51 6.69
CA GLN A 90 9.20 -4.46 5.67
C GLN A 90 9.80 -4.76 4.30
N SER A 91 8.95 -5.13 3.35
CA SER A 91 9.34 -5.31 1.96
C SER A 91 8.37 -4.58 1.03
N TYR A 92 8.90 -3.96 -0.01
CA TYR A 92 8.13 -3.56 -1.18
C TYR A 92 7.47 -4.80 -1.77
N THR A 93 6.38 -4.61 -2.50
CA THR A 93 5.50 -5.69 -2.93
C THR A 93 5.16 -5.58 -4.40
N TYR A 94 4.62 -6.66 -4.96
CA TYR A 94 4.11 -6.67 -6.33
C TYR A 94 2.76 -5.94 -6.51
N PHE A 95 2.33 -5.14 -5.53
CA PHE A 95 1.08 -4.41 -5.60
C PHE A 95 0.96 -3.55 -6.86
N ALA A 96 2.03 -2.88 -7.29
CA ALA A 96 2.03 -2.02 -8.47
C ALA A 96 1.51 -2.72 -9.76
N TRP A 97 1.72 -4.05 -9.85
CA TRP A 97 1.32 -4.88 -10.99
C TRP A 97 0.05 -5.72 -10.74
N ARG A 98 -0.63 -5.53 -9.61
CA ARG A 98 -1.91 -6.16 -9.30
C ARG A 98 -3.01 -5.15 -9.52
N ASN A 99 -3.65 -5.17 -10.70
CA ASN A 99 -4.54 -4.10 -11.15
C ASN A 99 -5.99 -4.55 -11.36
N ASP A 100 -6.28 -5.83 -11.30
CA ASP A 100 -7.63 -6.40 -11.37
C ASP A 100 -8.04 -7.00 -10.02
N PRO A 101 -9.36 -7.11 -9.73
CA PRO A 101 -9.85 -7.58 -8.42
C PRO A 101 -9.38 -8.98 -8.03
N TRP A 102 -9.20 -9.87 -9.00
CA TRP A 102 -8.76 -11.25 -8.72
C TRP A 102 -7.29 -11.25 -8.27
N SER A 103 -6.40 -10.63 -9.04
CA SER A 103 -4.97 -10.59 -8.72
C SER A 103 -4.66 -9.81 -7.43
N ILE A 104 -5.43 -8.75 -7.14
CA ILE A 104 -5.37 -8.02 -5.86
C ILE A 104 -5.76 -8.98 -4.73
N ARG A 105 -6.89 -9.65 -4.83
CA ARG A 105 -7.41 -10.58 -3.82
C ARG A 105 -6.42 -11.71 -3.55
N GLU A 106 -5.95 -12.39 -4.58
CA GLU A 106 -5.01 -13.49 -4.46
C GLU A 106 -3.74 -13.04 -3.72
N TYR A 107 -3.08 -12.01 -4.25
CA TYR A 107 -1.80 -11.56 -3.72
C TYR A 107 -1.89 -11.00 -2.30
N LEU A 108 -2.88 -10.14 -2.03
CA LEU A 108 -3.04 -9.57 -0.70
C LEU A 108 -3.50 -10.62 0.34
N THR A 109 -4.26 -11.63 -0.08
CA THR A 109 -4.59 -12.76 0.80
C THR A 109 -3.33 -13.54 1.17
N GLU A 110 -2.43 -13.80 0.21
CA GLU A 110 -1.17 -14.49 0.46
C GLU A 110 -0.31 -13.74 1.48
N VAL A 111 -0.05 -12.45 1.26
CA VAL A 111 0.91 -11.69 2.08
C VAL A 111 0.37 -11.23 3.44
N THR A 112 -0.96 -11.26 3.64
CA THR A 112 -1.59 -10.82 4.91
C THR A 112 -2.06 -11.97 5.79
N ARG A 113 -1.88 -13.23 5.37
CA ARG A 113 -2.24 -14.43 6.15
C ARG A 113 -1.04 -15.29 6.49
N SER A 114 -1.18 -16.07 7.56
CA SER A 114 -0.20 -17.08 7.92
C SER A 114 -0.09 -18.16 6.82
N PRO A 115 1.11 -18.71 6.57
CA PRO A 115 2.33 -18.46 7.34
C PRO A 115 3.12 -17.21 6.92
N VAL A 116 2.79 -16.54 5.81
CA VAL A 116 3.59 -15.42 5.26
C VAL A 116 3.55 -14.21 6.20
N ALA A 117 2.37 -13.84 6.69
CA ALA A 117 2.19 -12.71 7.61
C ALA A 117 2.94 -12.84 8.95
N ASP A 118 3.46 -14.01 9.29
CA ASP A 118 4.17 -14.22 10.56
C ASP A 118 5.59 -13.64 10.53
N PHE A 119 6.18 -13.50 9.33
CA PHE A 119 7.56 -13.02 9.15
C PHE A 119 7.72 -11.96 8.08
N PHE A 120 6.72 -11.72 7.25
CA PHE A 120 6.76 -10.78 6.13
C PHE A 120 5.76 -9.64 6.38
N ARG A 121 6.22 -8.40 6.24
CA ARG A 121 5.38 -7.20 6.37
C ARG A 121 5.34 -6.46 5.05
N PRO A 122 4.19 -6.49 4.35
CA PRO A 122 4.03 -5.81 3.07
C PRO A 122 4.06 -4.30 3.23
N ASN A 123 4.82 -3.64 2.35
CA ASN A 123 4.76 -2.20 2.12
C ASN A 123 4.30 -1.99 0.67
N VAL A 124 3.12 -1.40 0.49
CA VAL A 124 2.49 -1.29 -0.82
C VAL A 124 2.76 0.08 -1.43
N TRP A 125 3.18 0.07 -2.70
CA TRP A 125 3.50 1.27 -3.47
C TRP A 125 2.79 1.23 -4.81
N PRO A 126 1.93 2.22 -5.16
CA PRO A 126 1.34 2.32 -6.49
C PRO A 126 2.35 2.71 -7.56
N ASN A 127 3.40 3.45 -7.18
CA ASN A 127 4.53 3.84 -8.00
C ASN A 127 5.79 3.97 -7.14
N THR A 128 6.97 3.97 -7.76
CA THR A 128 8.25 4.27 -7.11
C THR A 128 9.04 5.24 -7.99
N PRO A 129 10.17 5.81 -7.53
CA PRO A 129 11.03 6.62 -8.40
C PRO A 129 11.50 5.91 -9.67
N ASP A 130 11.54 4.57 -9.63
CA ASP A 130 12.01 3.71 -10.72
C ASP A 130 10.91 3.04 -11.51
N ILE A 131 9.64 3.11 -11.02
CA ILE A 131 8.55 2.31 -11.56
C ILE A 131 7.30 3.17 -11.73
N LEU A 132 6.95 3.41 -12.98
CA LEU A 132 5.65 3.90 -13.43
C LEU A 132 4.88 2.72 -14.04
N PRO A 133 4.00 2.03 -13.29
CA PRO A 133 3.26 0.88 -13.82
C PRO A 133 2.36 1.29 -15.00
N GLU A 134 2.15 0.36 -15.92
CA GLU A 134 1.29 0.58 -17.10
C GLU A 134 -0.10 1.12 -16.74
N TYR A 135 -0.69 0.63 -15.64
CA TYR A 135 -1.99 1.08 -15.15
C TYR A 135 -2.05 2.58 -14.83
N LEU A 136 -0.92 3.20 -14.50
CA LEU A 136 -0.81 4.64 -14.24
C LEU A 136 -0.33 5.45 -15.46
N GLN A 137 -0.02 4.79 -16.58
CA GLN A 137 0.36 5.46 -17.84
C GLN A 137 -0.90 5.94 -18.58
N THR A 138 -1.68 6.81 -17.93
CA THR A 138 -2.97 7.28 -18.40
C THR A 138 -3.26 8.69 -17.87
N ASP A 139 -4.12 9.42 -18.55
CA ASP A 139 -4.65 10.72 -18.11
C ASP A 139 -5.88 10.55 -17.19
N ALA A 140 -6.34 9.31 -16.96
CA ALA A 140 -7.49 9.04 -16.12
C ALA A 140 -7.19 9.27 -14.64
N ARG A 141 -7.68 10.35 -14.07
CA ARG A 141 -7.57 10.66 -12.63
C ARG A 141 -8.05 9.51 -11.74
N SER A 142 -9.10 8.81 -12.16
CA SER A 142 -9.67 7.65 -11.46
C SER A 142 -8.66 6.54 -11.19
N ALA A 143 -7.73 6.27 -12.12
CA ALA A 143 -6.68 5.28 -11.93
C ALA A 143 -5.81 5.63 -10.70
N TYR A 144 -5.39 6.88 -10.57
CA TYR A 144 -4.61 7.35 -9.44
C TYR A 144 -5.41 7.35 -8.13
N VAL A 145 -6.69 7.80 -8.19
CA VAL A 145 -7.59 7.78 -7.02
C VAL A 145 -7.76 6.35 -6.50
N VAL A 146 -8.08 5.41 -7.38
CA VAL A 146 -8.28 4.00 -7.01
C VAL A 146 -6.98 3.40 -6.44
N ARG A 147 -5.84 3.65 -7.07
CA ARG A 147 -4.55 3.14 -6.57
C ARG A 147 -4.17 3.75 -5.22
N ALA A 148 -4.45 5.04 -4.98
CA ALA A 148 -4.26 5.67 -3.68
C ALA A 148 -5.15 5.04 -2.60
N VAL A 149 -6.43 4.83 -2.90
CA VAL A 149 -7.38 4.17 -1.99
C VAL A 149 -6.91 2.75 -1.66
N LEU A 150 -6.61 1.94 -2.66
CA LEU A 150 -6.16 0.56 -2.47
C LEU A 150 -4.85 0.50 -1.68
N ALA A 151 -3.85 1.30 -2.05
CA ALA A 151 -2.56 1.31 -1.35
C ALA A 151 -2.72 1.71 0.11
N SER A 152 -3.50 2.75 0.39
CA SER A 152 -3.68 3.29 1.73
C SER A 152 -4.56 2.44 2.65
N THR A 153 -5.34 1.49 2.12
CA THR A 153 -6.33 0.75 2.93
C THR A 153 -6.13 -0.76 2.95
N LEU A 154 -5.40 -1.36 1.99
CA LEU A 154 -5.16 -2.80 1.96
C LEU A 154 -4.13 -3.25 3.00
N CYS A 155 -3.03 -2.51 3.17
CA CYS A 155 -1.95 -2.86 4.10
C CYS A 155 -1.72 -1.79 5.16
N ALA A 156 -1.01 -2.19 6.23
CA ALA A 156 -0.63 -1.29 7.32
C ALA A 156 0.38 -0.23 6.88
N SER A 157 1.21 -0.55 5.90
CA SER A 157 2.23 0.37 5.36
C SER A 157 2.04 0.59 3.88
N TYR A 158 2.10 1.84 3.46
CA TYR A 158 2.11 2.22 2.07
C TYR A 158 3.00 3.44 1.84
N GLY A 159 3.40 3.65 0.61
CA GLY A 159 4.08 4.85 0.16
C GLY A 159 3.64 5.26 -1.24
N VAL A 160 3.95 6.48 -1.59
CA VAL A 160 3.80 7.02 -2.94
C VAL A 160 5.08 7.74 -3.33
N TYR A 161 5.47 7.66 -4.59
CA TYR A 161 6.52 8.52 -5.10
C TYR A 161 5.95 9.91 -5.36
N GLY A 162 6.06 10.73 -4.33
CA GLY A 162 5.78 12.14 -4.13
C GLY A 162 5.03 12.89 -5.23
N PRO A 163 5.63 13.97 -5.76
CA PRO A 163 4.94 14.84 -6.71
C PRO A 163 4.48 14.12 -7.98
N ALA A 164 5.22 13.12 -8.46
CA ALA A 164 4.85 12.37 -9.65
C ALA A 164 3.49 11.67 -9.51
N PHE A 165 3.20 11.07 -8.33
CA PHE A 165 1.89 10.45 -8.08
C PHE A 165 0.81 11.49 -7.81
N GLU A 166 1.11 12.48 -6.98
CA GLU A 166 0.17 13.52 -6.57
C GLU A 166 -0.32 14.34 -7.77
N LEU A 167 0.57 14.66 -8.70
CA LEU A 167 0.29 15.42 -9.91
C LEU A 167 -0.07 14.53 -11.10
N MET A 168 -0.16 13.22 -10.89
CA MET A 168 -0.58 12.23 -11.89
C MET A 168 0.32 12.24 -13.14
N ASP A 169 1.65 12.30 -12.97
CA ASP A 169 2.58 12.18 -14.08
C ASP A 169 2.64 10.72 -14.57
N GLY A 170 1.87 10.43 -15.61
CA GLY A 170 1.73 9.11 -16.22
C GLY A 170 2.57 8.94 -17.50
N ARG A 171 3.58 9.78 -17.74
CA ARG A 171 4.38 9.77 -18.97
C ARG A 171 5.59 8.85 -18.86
N PRO A 172 5.62 7.72 -19.58
CA PRO A 172 6.80 6.87 -19.65
C PRO A 172 7.83 7.45 -20.62
N VAL A 173 9.12 7.08 -20.44
CA VAL A 173 10.21 7.48 -21.36
C VAL A 173 9.97 6.99 -22.79
N ARG A 174 9.25 5.88 -22.96
CA ARG A 174 8.76 5.31 -24.22
C ARG A 174 7.64 4.31 -23.96
N HIS A 175 6.86 4.02 -24.96
CA HIS A 175 5.82 3.00 -24.90
C HIS A 175 6.37 1.64 -24.39
N GLY A 176 5.70 1.02 -23.44
CA GLY A 176 6.08 -0.25 -22.82
C GLY A 176 7.25 -0.15 -21.81
N SER A 177 7.72 1.07 -21.50
CA SER A 177 8.65 1.29 -20.40
C SER A 177 7.91 1.63 -19.12
N GLU A 178 8.43 1.20 -17.98
CA GLU A 178 7.98 1.62 -16.65
C GLU A 178 8.85 2.75 -16.07
N GLU A 179 9.76 3.32 -16.84
CA GLU A 179 10.57 4.45 -16.43
C GLU A 179 9.89 5.78 -16.77
N TYR A 180 9.90 6.71 -15.81
CA TYR A 180 9.33 8.05 -16.00
C TYR A 180 10.10 8.85 -17.06
N LEU A 181 9.36 9.56 -17.91
CA LEU A 181 9.93 10.60 -18.75
C LEU A 181 10.51 11.71 -17.85
N ASP A 182 11.72 12.16 -18.15
CA ASP A 182 12.44 13.17 -17.37
C ASP A 182 12.58 12.78 -15.88
N SER A 183 12.97 11.52 -15.62
CA SER A 183 13.14 10.97 -14.28
C SER A 183 14.07 11.83 -13.42
N GLU A 184 13.69 12.09 -12.17
CA GLU A 184 14.51 12.79 -11.17
C GLU A 184 15.82 12.06 -10.83
N LYS A 185 15.99 10.83 -11.29
CA LYS A 185 17.29 10.13 -11.24
C LYS A 185 18.37 10.86 -12.06
N TYR A 186 17.96 11.56 -13.11
CA TYR A 186 18.88 12.16 -14.10
C TYR A 186 18.64 13.65 -14.32
N GLN A 187 17.50 14.19 -13.87
CA GLN A 187 17.11 15.56 -14.15
C GLN A 187 16.56 16.25 -12.90
N LEU A 188 16.85 17.55 -12.79
CA LEU A 188 16.18 18.40 -11.81
C LEU A 188 14.80 18.77 -12.35
N ARG A 189 13.76 18.48 -11.58
CA ARG A 189 12.38 18.82 -11.93
C ARG A 189 11.82 19.87 -10.98
N GLN A 190 10.96 20.71 -11.52
CA GLN A 190 10.13 21.63 -10.74
C GLN A 190 8.68 21.18 -10.87
N TRP A 191 8.04 21.01 -9.73
CA TRP A 191 6.66 20.54 -9.64
C TRP A 191 5.75 21.69 -9.22
N ASP A 192 4.63 21.87 -9.92
CA ASP A 192 3.56 22.79 -9.49
C ASP A 192 2.70 22.11 -8.42
N LEU A 193 3.14 22.21 -7.17
CA LEU A 193 2.42 21.63 -6.03
C LEU A 193 1.09 22.34 -5.74
N ASN A 194 0.83 23.51 -6.32
CA ASN A 194 -0.43 24.25 -6.19
C ASN A 194 -1.43 23.92 -7.32
N SER A 195 -1.13 22.93 -8.16
CA SER A 195 -2.02 22.53 -9.24
C SER A 195 -3.42 22.19 -8.72
N PRO A 196 -4.49 22.73 -9.31
CA PRO A 196 -5.87 22.42 -8.92
C PRO A 196 -6.26 20.96 -9.19
N SER A 197 -5.50 20.26 -10.02
CA SER A 197 -5.68 18.83 -10.29
C SER A 197 -4.96 17.92 -9.30
N SER A 198 -4.18 18.47 -8.35
CA SER A 198 -3.44 17.70 -7.35
C SER A 198 -4.33 16.71 -6.59
N LEU A 199 -3.76 15.58 -6.21
CA LEU A 199 -4.39 14.60 -5.31
C LEU A 199 -4.14 14.90 -3.83
N GLU A 200 -3.56 16.04 -3.50
CA GLU A 200 -3.18 16.40 -2.13
C GLU A 200 -4.35 16.23 -1.15
N ASP A 201 -5.53 16.75 -1.47
CA ASP A 201 -6.70 16.66 -0.59
C ASP A 201 -7.19 15.21 -0.42
N LEU A 202 -7.10 14.39 -1.46
CA LEU A 202 -7.40 12.97 -1.37
C LEU A 202 -6.39 12.28 -0.44
N LEU A 203 -5.10 12.51 -0.63
CA LEU A 203 -4.04 11.91 0.18
C LEU A 203 -4.12 12.35 1.65
N LYS A 204 -4.40 13.64 1.91
CA LYS A 204 -4.68 14.16 3.26
C LYS A 204 -5.84 13.42 3.93
N ARG A 205 -6.95 13.25 3.20
CA ARG A 205 -8.15 12.57 3.69
C ARG A 205 -7.89 11.09 3.97
N LEU A 206 -7.23 10.40 3.06
CA LEU A 206 -6.83 9.00 3.25
C LEU A 206 -5.87 8.83 4.44
N ASN A 207 -4.87 9.68 4.57
CA ASN A 207 -3.93 9.66 5.69
C ASN A 207 -4.60 9.98 7.03
N HIS A 208 -5.55 10.91 7.05
CA HIS A 208 -6.37 11.17 8.24
C HIS A 208 -7.20 9.94 8.60
N THR A 209 -7.88 9.34 7.61
CA THR A 209 -8.68 8.13 7.80
C THR A 209 -7.84 6.99 8.38
N ARG A 210 -6.62 6.78 7.88
CA ARG A 210 -5.70 5.78 8.42
C ARG A 210 -5.35 6.03 9.88
N ARG A 211 -5.04 7.27 10.24
CA ARG A 211 -4.67 7.61 11.64
C ARG A 211 -5.82 7.45 12.61
N THR A 212 -7.05 7.70 12.17
CA THR A 212 -8.25 7.66 13.01
C THR A 212 -8.95 6.30 13.03
N ASN A 213 -8.52 5.35 12.19
CA ASN A 213 -9.10 4.01 12.11
C ASN A 213 -8.02 2.93 12.35
N PRO A 214 -7.93 2.39 13.58
CA PRO A 214 -6.97 1.34 13.92
C PRO A 214 -7.02 0.12 12.99
N ALA A 215 -8.18 -0.23 12.43
CA ALA A 215 -8.33 -1.31 11.47
C ALA A 215 -7.39 -1.17 10.26
N LEU A 216 -7.06 0.05 9.85
CA LEU A 216 -6.16 0.31 8.72
C LEU A 216 -4.67 0.26 9.08
N GLN A 217 -4.33 0.17 10.37
CA GLN A 217 -2.95 0.16 10.87
C GLN A 217 -2.40 -1.26 11.08
N HIS A 218 -3.17 -2.29 10.74
CA HIS A 218 -2.79 -3.70 10.87
C HIS A 218 -2.98 -4.42 9.54
N ASP A 219 -2.12 -5.39 9.21
CA ASP A 219 -2.29 -6.24 8.02
C ASP A 219 -3.30 -7.36 8.28
N ARG A 220 -3.38 -7.82 9.54
CA ARG A 220 -4.36 -8.81 9.97
C ARG A 220 -5.77 -8.20 9.96
N GLY A 221 -6.76 -9.03 9.68
CA GLY A 221 -8.16 -8.58 9.63
C GLY A 221 -8.65 -8.17 8.23
N LEU A 222 -7.81 -8.26 7.20
CA LEU A 222 -8.23 -8.08 5.82
C LEU A 222 -9.14 -9.24 5.39
N ARG A 223 -10.34 -8.89 4.91
CA ARG A 223 -11.34 -9.82 4.39
C ARG A 223 -11.89 -9.33 3.08
N PHE A 224 -11.76 -10.11 2.02
CA PHE A 224 -12.39 -9.81 0.73
C PHE A 224 -13.83 -10.30 0.71
N HIS A 225 -14.71 -9.52 0.09
CA HIS A 225 -16.14 -9.77 -0.05
C HIS A 225 -16.51 -10.11 -1.49
N GLY A 226 -17.74 -10.61 -1.68
CA GLY A 226 -18.29 -10.90 -3.00
C GLY A 226 -18.69 -9.63 -3.75
N SER A 227 -18.56 -9.71 -5.08
CA SER A 227 -19.08 -8.73 -6.03
C SER A 227 -19.57 -9.49 -7.26
N ASP A 228 -20.72 -9.14 -7.80
CA ASP A 228 -21.24 -9.69 -9.06
C ASP A 228 -20.63 -9.01 -10.31
N ASN A 229 -19.71 -8.06 -10.10
CA ASN A 229 -18.98 -7.38 -11.17
C ASN A 229 -17.47 -7.61 -11.04
N GLY A 230 -16.86 -8.15 -12.11
CA GLY A 230 -15.43 -8.47 -12.16
C GLY A 230 -14.47 -7.27 -12.17
N SER A 231 -14.99 -6.04 -12.32
CA SER A 231 -14.20 -4.81 -12.25
C SER A 231 -14.23 -4.16 -10.86
N ILE A 232 -15.05 -4.65 -9.93
CA ILE A 232 -15.16 -4.08 -8.59
C ILE A 232 -14.54 -5.00 -7.55
N VAL A 233 -13.54 -4.49 -6.85
CA VAL A 233 -12.97 -5.14 -5.67
C VAL A 233 -13.66 -4.61 -4.41
N CYS A 234 -14.09 -5.53 -3.54
CA CYS A 234 -14.66 -5.20 -2.24
C CYS A 234 -13.92 -5.95 -1.12
N TYR A 235 -13.57 -5.23 -0.07
CA TYR A 235 -12.91 -5.82 1.10
C TYR A 235 -13.18 -4.98 2.36
N SER A 236 -12.97 -5.59 3.50
CA SER A 236 -12.98 -4.89 4.78
C SER A 236 -11.71 -5.17 5.58
N LYS A 237 -11.46 -4.28 6.53
CA LYS A 237 -10.49 -4.48 7.61
C LYS A 237 -11.16 -4.20 8.94
N ARG A 238 -10.86 -5.04 9.94
CA ARG A 238 -11.40 -4.88 11.28
C ARG A 238 -10.31 -5.04 12.33
N HIS A 239 -10.36 -4.17 13.33
CA HIS A 239 -9.57 -4.27 14.56
C HIS A 239 -10.44 -3.87 15.75
N GLY A 240 -10.75 -4.81 16.65
CA GLY A 240 -11.71 -4.60 17.73
C GLY A 240 -13.08 -4.17 17.20
N ASP A 241 -13.53 -3.01 17.65
CA ASP A 241 -14.80 -2.42 17.26
C ASP A 241 -14.73 -1.52 16.02
N ASN A 242 -13.53 -1.18 15.57
CA ASN A 242 -13.34 -0.39 14.37
C ASN A 242 -13.35 -1.28 13.13
N ALA A 243 -14.21 -0.94 12.16
CA ALA A 243 -14.24 -1.62 10.87
C ALA A 243 -14.35 -0.60 9.73
N VAL A 244 -13.61 -0.88 8.66
CA VAL A 244 -13.62 -0.11 7.41
C VAL A 244 -13.90 -1.07 6.28
N LEU A 245 -14.85 -0.72 5.41
CA LEU A 245 -15.17 -1.45 4.18
C LEU A 245 -14.83 -0.57 2.98
N VAL A 246 -14.21 -1.15 1.97
CA VAL A 246 -13.79 -0.46 0.75
C VAL A 246 -14.41 -1.16 -0.44
N ALA A 247 -14.96 -0.39 -1.37
CA ALA A 247 -15.35 -0.82 -2.71
C ALA A 247 -14.65 0.08 -3.72
N ALA A 248 -13.96 -0.50 -4.71
CA ALA A 248 -13.21 0.26 -5.70
C ALA A 248 -13.39 -0.34 -7.09
N ASN A 249 -13.59 0.54 -8.06
CA ASN A 249 -13.69 0.22 -9.47
C ASN A 249 -12.29 0.20 -10.09
N THR A 250 -11.84 -0.95 -10.56
CA THR A 250 -10.53 -1.10 -11.22
C THR A 250 -10.55 -0.77 -12.71
N ASP A 251 -11.73 -0.49 -13.29
CA ASP A 251 -11.84 0.08 -14.64
C ASP A 251 -11.79 1.63 -14.53
N PRO A 252 -10.72 2.27 -15.00
CA PRO A 252 -10.57 3.71 -14.85
C PRO A 252 -11.41 4.55 -15.81
N TYR A 253 -12.15 3.91 -16.71
CA TYR A 253 -12.83 4.62 -17.83
C TYR A 253 -14.34 4.52 -17.78
N HIS A 254 -14.91 3.44 -17.23
CA HIS A 254 -16.35 3.18 -17.29
C HIS A 254 -16.96 3.08 -15.89
N THR A 255 -18.16 3.66 -15.76
CA THR A 255 -18.98 3.48 -14.56
C THR A 255 -19.35 2.01 -14.40
N GLN A 256 -19.08 1.45 -13.23
CA GLN A 256 -19.37 0.08 -12.90
C GLN A 256 -20.39 0.01 -11.75
N TRP A 257 -21.34 -0.90 -11.88
CA TRP A 257 -22.33 -1.20 -10.84
C TRP A 257 -22.13 -2.62 -10.33
N ALA A 258 -22.29 -2.82 -9.06
CA ALA A 258 -22.26 -4.15 -8.46
C ALA A 258 -23.20 -4.29 -7.29
N THR A 259 -23.70 -5.51 -7.10
CA THR A 259 -24.22 -5.95 -5.82
C THR A 259 -23.07 -6.57 -5.04
N LEU A 260 -22.74 -5.98 -3.92
CA LEU A 260 -21.77 -6.51 -2.98
C LEU A 260 -22.43 -7.54 -2.07
N ASP A 261 -21.72 -8.63 -1.78
CA ASP A 261 -22.11 -9.63 -0.77
C ASP A 261 -21.09 -9.56 0.39
N VAL A 262 -21.50 -8.86 1.44
CA VAL A 262 -20.62 -8.47 2.55
C VAL A 262 -20.76 -9.48 3.70
N ASP A 263 -19.64 -10.03 4.14
CA ASP A 263 -19.56 -10.82 5.36
C ASP A 263 -19.79 -9.89 6.58
N LEU A 264 -20.98 -9.94 7.18
CA LEU A 264 -21.36 -9.08 8.29
C LEU A 264 -20.52 -9.31 9.54
N GLU A 265 -20.09 -10.54 9.79
CA GLU A 265 -19.21 -10.87 10.91
C GLU A 265 -17.85 -10.18 10.75
N ALA A 266 -17.30 -10.17 9.53
CA ALA A 266 -16.03 -9.53 9.23
C ALA A 266 -16.03 -8.02 9.49
N ILE A 267 -17.19 -7.36 9.36
CA ILE A 267 -17.37 -5.93 9.70
C ILE A 267 -17.99 -5.72 11.09
N GLY A 268 -18.24 -6.80 11.83
CA GLY A 268 -18.77 -6.81 13.20
C GLY A 268 -20.22 -6.35 13.31
N VAL A 269 -21.04 -6.55 12.29
CA VAL A 269 -22.46 -6.24 12.27
C VAL A 269 -23.27 -7.50 12.60
N THR A 270 -24.27 -7.35 13.46
CA THR A 270 -25.20 -8.44 13.78
C THR A 270 -26.24 -8.56 12.67
N PRO A 271 -26.50 -9.78 12.14
CA PRO A 271 -27.54 -9.98 11.15
C PRO A 271 -28.91 -9.46 11.64
N GLY A 272 -29.68 -8.84 10.74
CA GLY A 272 -30.99 -8.28 11.04
C GLY A 272 -31.00 -6.92 11.74
N GLN A 273 -29.84 -6.36 12.02
CA GLN A 273 -29.72 -4.99 12.53
C GLN A 273 -29.27 -4.03 11.42
N PRO A 274 -29.91 -2.85 11.30
CA PRO A 274 -29.42 -1.82 10.40
C PRO A 274 -28.11 -1.22 10.91
N TYR A 275 -27.26 -0.81 9.97
CA TYR A 275 -26.00 -0.16 10.26
C TYR A 275 -25.73 1.00 9.30
N GLN A 276 -24.87 1.93 9.73
CA GLN A 276 -24.53 3.09 8.92
C GLN A 276 -23.15 2.90 8.28
N MET A 277 -23.09 3.20 7.01
CA MET A 277 -21.86 3.28 6.22
C MET A 277 -21.55 4.77 5.96
N HIS A 278 -20.49 5.26 6.60
CA HIS A 278 -20.02 6.63 6.40
C HIS A 278 -18.86 6.63 5.43
N ASP A 279 -19.11 7.10 4.21
CA ASP A 279 -18.08 7.25 3.21
C ASP A 279 -17.20 8.46 3.52
N VAL A 280 -15.94 8.21 3.83
CA VAL A 280 -14.99 9.27 4.19
C VAL A 280 -14.47 10.05 2.98
N LEU A 281 -14.65 9.55 1.77
CA LEU A 281 -14.23 10.24 0.55
C LEU A 281 -15.24 11.30 0.13
N THR A 282 -16.52 11.01 0.20
CA THR A 282 -17.59 11.92 -0.20
C THR A 282 -18.27 12.62 0.98
N GLY A 283 -18.14 12.06 2.20
CA GLY A 283 -18.86 12.49 3.39
C GLY A 283 -20.28 11.95 3.49
N ALA A 284 -20.74 11.18 2.49
CA ALA A 284 -22.09 10.64 2.44
C ALA A 284 -22.29 9.55 3.50
N ARG A 285 -23.54 9.42 3.95
CA ARG A 285 -23.96 8.41 4.93
C ARG A 285 -25.10 7.58 4.37
N TYR A 286 -24.91 6.26 4.41
CA TYR A 286 -25.89 5.31 3.91
C TYR A 286 -26.35 4.42 5.06
N ARG A 287 -27.65 4.12 5.11
CA ARG A 287 -28.19 3.09 5.99
C ARG A 287 -28.26 1.79 5.19
N TRP A 288 -27.54 0.78 5.65
CA TRP A 288 -27.58 -0.54 5.08
C TRP A 288 -28.29 -1.51 6.03
N GLU A 289 -28.88 -2.55 5.44
CA GLU A 289 -29.51 -3.66 6.18
C GLU A 289 -29.22 -4.97 5.44
N GLY A 290 -28.89 -6.01 6.20
CA GLY A 290 -28.46 -7.28 5.60
C GLY A 290 -27.07 -7.23 5.00
N ASN A 291 -26.72 -8.27 4.25
CA ASN A 291 -25.38 -8.49 3.70
C ASN A 291 -25.23 -8.05 2.23
N ARG A 292 -26.30 -7.64 1.57
CA ARG A 292 -26.27 -7.24 0.16
C ARG A 292 -26.52 -5.76 0.00
N ALA A 293 -25.65 -5.09 -0.76
CA ALA A 293 -25.78 -3.69 -1.05
C ALA A 293 -25.36 -3.39 -2.49
N VAL A 294 -26.10 -2.51 -3.17
CA VAL A 294 -25.76 -2.05 -4.51
C VAL A 294 -24.88 -0.81 -4.41
N VAL A 295 -23.78 -0.80 -5.17
CA VAL A 295 -22.89 0.36 -5.33
C VAL A 295 -22.72 0.70 -6.79
N GLY A 296 -22.68 2.00 -7.10
CA GLY A 296 -22.29 2.53 -8.39
C GLY A 296 -21.00 3.33 -8.25
N LEU A 297 -19.97 2.96 -9.01
CA LEU A 297 -18.64 3.57 -8.93
C LEU A 297 -18.30 4.20 -10.27
N ASP A 298 -18.36 5.53 -10.29
CA ASP A 298 -18.16 6.32 -11.48
C ASP A 298 -16.75 6.95 -11.50
N PRO A 299 -15.93 6.69 -12.53
CA PRO A 299 -14.59 7.28 -12.68
C PRO A 299 -14.57 8.81 -12.63
N GLY A 300 -15.62 9.45 -13.11
CA GLY A 300 -15.70 10.92 -13.16
C GLY A 300 -15.97 11.58 -11.81
N SER A 301 -16.54 10.84 -10.84
CA SER A 301 -16.97 11.43 -9.57
C SER A 301 -16.54 10.64 -8.34
N ALA A 302 -16.83 9.36 -8.27
CA ALA A 302 -16.56 8.49 -7.13
C ALA A 302 -16.13 7.08 -7.58
N PRO A 303 -14.87 6.87 -8.02
CA PRO A 303 -14.39 5.56 -8.47
C PRO A 303 -14.19 4.57 -7.33
N ALA A 304 -14.26 5.02 -6.09
CA ALA A 304 -14.15 4.19 -4.90
C ALA A 304 -14.93 4.80 -3.73
N HIS A 305 -15.35 3.94 -2.81
CA HIS A 305 -15.85 4.30 -1.49
C HIS A 305 -14.96 3.73 -0.39
N VAL A 306 -14.75 4.50 0.66
CA VAL A 306 -14.08 4.07 1.89
C VAL A 306 -15.06 4.31 3.05
N PHE A 307 -15.75 3.25 3.44
CA PHE A 307 -16.78 3.32 4.47
C PHE A 307 -16.22 3.01 5.85
N VAL A 308 -16.40 3.92 6.79
CA VAL A 308 -16.32 3.60 8.22
C VAL A 308 -17.66 3.04 8.68
N VAL A 309 -17.64 1.81 9.21
CA VAL A 309 -18.84 1.10 9.65
C VAL A 309 -19.24 1.56 11.04
N ARG A 310 -20.49 1.99 11.20
CA ARG A 310 -21.09 2.39 12.48
C ARG A 310 -22.27 1.48 12.79
N ARG A 311 -22.13 0.66 13.84
CA ARG A 311 -23.10 -0.38 14.23
C ARG A 311 -24.29 0.15 15.02
N LYS A 312 -24.09 1.24 15.78
CA LYS A 312 -25.18 1.90 16.50
C LYS A 312 -25.63 3.10 15.69
N THR A 313 -26.78 2.99 15.06
CA THR A 313 -27.51 4.16 14.56
C THR A 313 -28.22 4.78 15.75
N ARG A 314 -27.97 6.04 16.07
CA ARG A 314 -28.77 6.77 17.06
C ARG A 314 -30.21 6.79 16.56
N THR A 315 -31.13 6.37 17.42
CA THR A 315 -32.57 6.51 17.22
C THR A 315 -33.03 7.80 17.91
N GLU A 316 -34.29 8.24 17.67
CA GLU A 316 -34.87 9.40 18.38
C GLU A 316 -34.85 9.22 19.90
N HIS A 317 -34.84 7.98 20.40
CA HIS A 317 -34.73 7.66 21.82
C HIS A 317 -33.32 7.80 22.42
N ASP A 318 -32.31 8.00 21.59
CA ASP A 318 -30.90 8.17 22.04
C ASP A 318 -30.52 9.65 22.27
N PHE A 319 -31.47 10.58 22.12
CA PHE A 319 -31.29 11.98 22.44
C PHE A 319 -31.72 12.26 23.90
N GLU A 320 -30.78 12.65 24.74
CA GLU A 320 -31.11 13.30 25.98
C GLU A 320 -31.63 14.72 25.66
N TYR A 321 -32.94 14.91 25.75
CA TYR A 321 -33.58 16.20 25.49
C TYR A 321 -33.40 17.23 26.62
N PHE A 322 -32.66 16.88 27.67
CA PHE A 322 -32.45 17.71 28.83
C PHE A 322 -30.97 17.72 29.22
N VAL A 323 -30.18 18.59 28.59
CA VAL A 323 -28.94 19.15 29.16
C VAL A 323 -28.94 20.64 28.90
#